data_b371d050db620ecb8763fdc809ee557c
#
_entry.id   b371d050db620ecb8763fdc809ee557c
#
_cell.length_a   1.000
_cell.length_b   1.000
_cell.length_c   1.000
_cell.angle_alpha   90.00
_cell.angle_beta   90.00
_cell.angle_gamma   90.00
#
_symmetry.space_group_name_H-M   'P 1'
#
loop_
_entity.id
_entity.type
_entity.pdbx_description
1 polymer ?
#
loop_
_entity_poly.entity_id
_entity_poly.type
_entity_poly.pdbx_seq_one_letter_code
_entity_poly.pdbx_strand_id
1 'polypeptide(L)'
;MLNYPSDSTVLRGLGGVSFVTGAHQFRSGVQWHWANSGRINANDTAYTFVNGSPAQVTYAVADNSSTTIARSLGLYAQDRWQMHRLTLNGGLRLDYLNTRINAAHVNPGKYWSALDFPAIDNVPNWKDVTVRLGASLDVFGNGRTALKWNAGKYLEAMQV
;
A
#
# COMPACT_ATOMS: atom_id res chain seq x y z
N MET A 1 -24.24 16.94 4.04
CA MET A 1 -22.96 16.21 3.83
C MET A 1 -22.93 15.83 2.37
N LEU A 2 -22.10 16.48 1.57
CA LEU A 2 -22.00 16.17 0.14
C LEU A 2 -21.28 14.83 0.00
N ASN A 3 -21.91 13.88 -0.67
CA ASN A 3 -21.33 12.57 -0.92
C ASN A 3 -20.48 12.70 -2.20
N TYR A 4 -19.16 12.73 -2.05
CA TYR A 4 -18.25 12.78 -3.18
C TYR A 4 -18.07 11.36 -3.72
N PRO A 5 -18.50 11.09 -4.97
CA PRO A 5 -18.29 9.78 -5.55
C PRO A 5 -16.78 9.51 -5.69
N SER A 6 -16.32 8.42 -5.12
CA SER A 6 -14.98 7.88 -5.35
C SER A 6 -15.13 6.62 -6.16
N ASP A 7 -14.40 6.53 -7.26
CA ASP A 7 -14.31 5.32 -8.06
C ASP A 7 -12.95 4.66 -7.79
N SER A 8 -12.97 3.37 -7.47
CA SER A 8 -11.76 2.62 -7.20
C SER A 8 -11.87 1.22 -7.80
N THR A 9 -10.94 0.92 -8.69
CA THR A 9 -10.80 -0.41 -9.27
C THR A 9 -9.50 -1.03 -8.78
N VAL A 10 -9.58 -2.25 -8.25
CA VAL A 10 -8.44 -2.98 -7.71
C VAL A 10 -8.38 -4.38 -8.31
N LEU A 11 -7.25 -4.73 -8.90
CA LEU A 11 -6.94 -6.08 -9.37
C LEU A 11 -5.77 -6.63 -8.56
N ARG A 12 -5.92 -7.84 -8.05
CA ARG A 12 -4.89 -8.53 -7.27
C ARG A 12 -4.69 -9.95 -7.78
N GLY A 13 -3.44 -10.35 -7.89
CA GLY A 13 -3.05 -11.72 -8.18
C GLY A 13 -2.05 -12.20 -7.14
N LEU A 14 -2.16 -13.48 -6.78
CA LEU A 14 -1.21 -14.13 -5.91
C LEU A 14 -0.96 -15.57 -6.40
N GLY A 15 0.28 -16.01 -6.27
CA GLY A 15 0.69 -17.37 -6.56
C GLY A 15 1.77 -17.82 -5.59
N GLY A 16 1.80 -19.08 -5.27
CA GLY A 16 2.82 -19.58 -4.36
C GLY A 16 3.02 -21.07 -4.47
N VAL A 17 4.21 -21.50 -4.06
CA VAL A 17 4.64 -22.90 -4.01
C VAL A 17 5.12 -23.21 -2.60
N SER A 18 4.77 -24.38 -2.11
CA SER A 18 5.25 -24.93 -0.85
C SER A 18 5.89 -26.29 -1.14
N PHE A 19 7.09 -26.49 -0.61
CA PHE A 19 7.84 -27.72 -0.76
C PHE A 19 8.39 -28.17 0.60
N VAL A 20 8.12 -29.41 0.95
CA VAL A 20 8.58 -30.01 2.21
C VAL A 20 9.55 -31.12 1.90
N THR A 21 10.74 -31.06 2.47
CA THR A 21 11.76 -32.09 2.31
C THR A 21 12.57 -32.26 3.60
N GLY A 22 12.52 -33.45 4.17
CA GLY A 22 13.18 -33.74 5.44
C GLY A 22 12.78 -32.75 6.55
N ALA A 23 13.78 -32.03 7.06
CA ALA A 23 13.59 -31.05 8.12
C ALA A 23 13.23 -29.63 7.63
N HIS A 24 13.12 -29.41 6.33
CA HIS A 24 12.87 -28.12 5.70
C HIS A 24 11.46 -27.98 5.18
N GLN A 25 10.91 -26.80 5.34
CA GLN A 25 9.64 -26.39 4.74
C GLN A 25 9.82 -25.06 4.01
N PHE A 26 10.07 -25.15 2.71
CA PHE A 26 10.20 -24.00 1.84
C PHE A 26 8.84 -23.48 1.39
N ARG A 27 8.71 -22.16 1.35
CA ARG A 27 7.57 -21.45 0.74
C ARG A 27 8.10 -20.29 -0.05
N SER A 28 7.64 -20.14 -1.28
CA SER A 28 7.91 -18.98 -2.11
C SER A 28 6.66 -18.54 -2.83
N GLY A 29 6.61 -17.29 -3.21
CA GLY A 29 5.45 -16.80 -3.93
C GLY A 29 5.63 -15.41 -4.47
N VAL A 30 4.63 -15.03 -5.27
CA VAL A 30 4.49 -13.74 -5.92
C VAL A 30 3.14 -13.14 -5.56
N GLN A 31 3.13 -11.86 -5.30
CA GLN A 31 1.94 -11.04 -5.14
C GLN A 31 2.02 -9.91 -6.16
N TRP A 32 0.94 -9.71 -6.88
CA TRP A 32 0.80 -8.62 -7.83
C TRP A 32 -0.45 -7.82 -7.51
N HIS A 33 -0.36 -6.51 -7.63
CA HIS A 33 -1.45 -5.61 -7.36
C HIS A 33 -1.41 -4.45 -8.35
N TRP A 34 -2.57 -4.16 -8.92
CA TRP A 34 -2.84 -2.97 -9.69
C TRP A 34 -4.08 -2.29 -9.13
N ALA A 35 -4.08 -0.97 -9.04
CA ALA A 35 -5.24 -0.22 -8.61
C ALA A 35 -5.31 1.12 -9.32
N ASN A 36 -6.53 1.57 -9.55
CA ASN A 36 -6.84 2.94 -9.92
C ASN A 36 -7.84 3.50 -8.91
N SER A 37 -7.57 4.66 -8.37
CA SER A 37 -8.45 5.34 -7.44
C SER A 37 -8.64 6.77 -7.89
N GLY A 38 -9.87 7.17 -8.12
CA GLY A 38 -10.26 8.52 -8.49
C GLY A 38 -11.15 9.14 -7.41
N ARG A 39 -11.01 10.45 -7.23
CA ARG A 39 -11.91 11.26 -6.41
C ARG A 39 -12.47 12.36 -7.26
N ILE A 40 -13.77 12.51 -7.25
CA ILE A 40 -14.48 13.61 -7.88
C ILE A 40 -14.91 14.54 -6.76
N ASN A 41 -14.31 15.71 -6.66
CA ASN A 41 -14.77 16.76 -5.76
C ASN A 41 -15.73 17.66 -6.56
N ALA A 42 -16.96 17.77 -6.12
CA ALA A 42 -17.93 18.70 -6.73
C ALA A 42 -17.54 20.15 -6.41
N ASN A 43 -17.93 21.05 -7.29
CA ASN A 43 -17.87 22.48 -7.00
C ASN A 43 -18.71 22.77 -5.76
N ASP A 44 -18.12 23.44 -4.80
CA ASP A 44 -18.82 23.94 -3.61
C ASP A 44 -18.52 25.41 -3.43
N THR A 45 -19.53 26.15 -2.97
CA THR A 45 -19.40 27.57 -2.68
C THR A 45 -19.80 27.78 -1.21
N ALA A 46 -18.84 28.19 -0.41
CA ALA A 46 -19.07 28.53 1.00
C ALA A 46 -19.13 30.03 1.19
N TYR A 47 -20.12 30.50 1.93
CA TYR A 47 -20.28 31.89 2.31
C TYR A 47 -19.96 32.03 3.80
N THR A 48 -19.06 32.94 4.14
CA THR A 48 -18.75 33.28 5.53
C THR A 48 -19.37 34.62 5.87
N PHE A 49 -20.09 34.68 6.98
CA PHE A 49 -20.71 35.88 7.50
C PHE A 49 -20.05 36.29 8.82
N VAL A 50 -19.85 37.57 9.00
CA VAL A 50 -19.38 38.16 10.26
C VAL A 50 -20.44 39.15 10.73
N ASN A 51 -20.97 38.96 11.93
CA ASN A 51 -22.04 39.78 12.50
C ASN A 51 -23.24 39.97 11.56
N GLY A 52 -23.63 38.91 10.81
CA GLY A 52 -24.77 38.95 9.89
C GLY A 52 -24.44 39.56 8.54
N SER A 53 -23.26 40.11 8.33
CA SER A 53 -22.84 40.67 7.02
C SER A 53 -21.96 39.67 6.27
N PRO A 54 -22.15 39.53 4.95
CA PRO A 54 -21.29 38.67 4.14
C PRO A 54 -19.85 39.20 4.14
N ALA A 55 -18.91 38.36 4.55
CA ALA A 55 -17.50 38.73 4.70
C ALA A 55 -16.59 38.04 3.67
N GLN A 56 -16.90 36.81 3.30
CA GLN A 56 -16.06 36.04 2.39
C GLN A 56 -16.88 35.02 1.59
N VAL A 57 -16.49 34.81 0.35
CA VAL A 57 -16.98 33.72 -0.49
C VAL A 57 -15.78 32.83 -0.85
N THR A 58 -15.87 31.55 -0.55
CA THR A 58 -14.89 30.55 -0.95
C THR A 58 -15.46 29.70 -2.06
N TYR A 59 -14.79 29.66 -3.20
CA TYR A 59 -15.13 28.78 -4.30
C TYR A 59 -14.21 27.57 -4.29
N ALA A 60 -14.76 26.36 -4.12
CA ALA A 60 -14.05 25.13 -4.36
C ALA A 60 -14.21 24.73 -5.82
N VAL A 61 -13.08 24.51 -6.47
CA VAL A 61 -13.03 24.06 -7.87
C VAL A 61 -13.26 22.55 -7.90
N ALA A 62 -14.08 22.05 -8.85
CA ALA A 62 -14.20 20.62 -9.06
C ALA A 62 -12.84 20.04 -9.46
N ASP A 63 -12.36 19.09 -8.67
CA ASP A 63 -11.13 18.38 -8.91
C ASP A 63 -11.45 16.91 -9.20
N ASN A 64 -11.03 16.45 -10.38
CA ASN A 64 -11.11 15.06 -10.80
C ASN A 64 -9.69 14.45 -10.74
N SER A 65 -9.14 14.36 -9.56
CA SER A 65 -7.84 13.75 -9.37
C SER A 65 -7.95 12.22 -9.34
N SER A 66 -7.00 11.55 -9.97
CA SER A 66 -6.89 10.11 -9.89
C SER A 66 -5.45 9.65 -9.77
N THR A 67 -5.26 8.58 -9.01
CA THR A 67 -3.96 7.96 -8.81
C THR A 67 -4.02 6.51 -9.24
N THR A 68 -3.03 6.09 -10.00
CA THR A 68 -2.90 4.70 -10.45
C THR A 68 -1.70 4.04 -9.80
N ILE A 69 -1.91 2.90 -9.13
CA ILE A 69 -0.82 1.99 -8.80
C ILE A 69 -0.45 1.22 -10.06
N ALA A 70 0.52 1.71 -10.80
CA ALA A 70 0.91 1.16 -12.08
C ALA A 70 1.54 -0.22 -11.92
N ARG A 71 2.33 -0.43 -10.88
CA ARG A 71 2.99 -1.70 -10.57
C ARG A 71 3.17 -1.83 -9.06
N SER A 72 2.65 -2.92 -8.52
CA SER A 72 2.98 -3.37 -7.17
C SER A 72 3.28 -4.86 -7.25
N LEU A 73 4.51 -5.24 -6.97
CA LEU A 73 5.01 -6.61 -7.06
C LEU A 73 5.72 -6.97 -5.78
N GLY A 74 5.32 -8.04 -5.14
CA GLY A 74 5.99 -8.63 -4.00
C GLY A 74 6.45 -10.05 -4.32
N LEU A 75 7.73 -10.32 -4.16
CA LEU A 75 8.32 -11.66 -4.25
C LEU A 75 8.81 -12.07 -2.88
N TYR A 76 8.53 -13.30 -2.46
CA TYR A 76 9.02 -13.78 -1.18
C TYR A 76 9.51 -15.23 -1.26
N ALA A 77 10.48 -15.53 -0.43
CA ALA A 77 10.95 -16.88 -0.16
C ALA A 77 11.23 -17.03 1.33
N GLN A 78 10.83 -18.15 1.91
CA GLN A 78 11.05 -18.45 3.31
C GLN A 78 11.30 -19.94 3.50
N ASP A 79 12.09 -20.25 4.51
CA ASP A 79 12.31 -21.61 4.97
C ASP A 79 12.04 -21.73 6.47
N ARG A 80 11.48 -22.85 6.84
CA ARG A 80 11.39 -23.30 8.23
C ARG A 80 12.20 -24.59 8.33
N TRP A 81 13.27 -24.51 9.08
CA TRP A 81 14.17 -25.63 9.34
C TRP A 81 13.98 -26.15 10.77
N GLN A 82 13.63 -27.42 10.91
CA GLN A 82 13.39 -28.05 12.19
C GLN A 82 14.51 -29.06 12.50
N MET A 83 15.27 -28.78 13.55
CA MET A 83 16.35 -29.62 14.04
C MET A 83 16.08 -30.06 15.46
N HIS A 84 15.61 -31.29 15.68
CA HIS A 84 15.28 -31.81 17.00
C HIS A 84 14.46 -30.83 17.85
N ARG A 85 15.12 -30.08 18.75
CA ARG A 85 14.51 -29.10 19.67
C ARG A 85 14.55 -27.67 19.15
N LEU A 86 15.28 -27.41 18.09
CA LEU A 86 15.47 -26.09 17.51
C LEU A 86 14.67 -25.98 16.22
N THR A 87 13.88 -24.92 16.11
CA THR A 87 13.24 -24.51 14.86
C THR A 87 13.79 -23.15 14.46
N LEU A 88 14.34 -23.05 13.27
CA LEU A 88 14.78 -21.81 12.66
C LEU A 88 13.78 -21.40 11.55
N ASN A 89 13.51 -20.13 11.46
CA ASN A 89 12.71 -19.57 10.37
C ASN A 89 13.53 -18.44 9.72
N GLY A 90 13.68 -18.49 8.42
CA GLY A 90 14.34 -17.45 7.64
C GLY A 90 13.46 -17.06 6.47
N GLY A 91 13.32 -15.77 6.20
CA GLY A 91 12.54 -15.28 5.08
C GLY A 91 13.10 -13.99 4.50
N LEU A 92 12.97 -13.87 3.20
CA LEU A 92 13.31 -12.69 2.42
C LEU A 92 12.11 -12.29 1.58
N ARG A 93 11.83 -10.99 1.50
CA ARG A 93 10.82 -10.44 0.62
C ARG A 93 11.37 -9.22 -0.10
N LEU A 94 11.09 -9.16 -1.39
CA LEU A 94 11.36 -8.04 -2.27
C LEU A 94 10.04 -7.39 -2.64
N ASP A 95 9.92 -6.10 -2.40
CA ASP A 95 8.73 -5.33 -2.76
C ASP A 95 9.11 -4.22 -3.74
N TYR A 96 8.32 -4.10 -4.78
CA TYR A 96 8.39 -3.02 -5.76
C TYR A 96 7.04 -2.33 -5.86
N LEU A 97 7.01 -1.03 -5.61
CA LEU A 97 5.82 -0.20 -5.76
C LEU A 97 6.12 0.98 -6.69
N ASN A 98 5.32 1.11 -7.73
CA ASN A 98 5.35 2.26 -8.62
C ASN A 98 3.94 2.81 -8.79
N THR A 99 3.78 4.10 -8.56
CA THR A 99 2.51 4.79 -8.73
C THR A 99 2.64 5.97 -9.69
N ARG A 100 1.49 6.43 -10.17
CA ARG A 100 1.35 7.55 -11.08
C ARG A 100 0.19 8.40 -10.63
N ILE A 101 0.35 9.71 -10.62
CA ILE A 101 -0.74 10.68 -10.55
C ILE A 101 -1.16 10.95 -11.99
N ASN A 102 -2.42 10.70 -12.32
CA ASN A 102 -2.91 10.89 -13.68
C ASN A 102 -3.09 12.38 -13.99
N ALA A 103 -3.03 12.72 -15.28
CA ALA A 103 -3.34 14.07 -15.71
C ALA A 103 -4.76 14.46 -15.28
N ALA A 104 -4.94 15.70 -14.87
CA ALA A 104 -6.22 16.26 -14.50
C ALA A 104 -6.46 17.56 -15.26
N HIS A 105 -7.72 17.78 -15.65
CA HIS A 105 -8.16 19.01 -16.30
C HIS A 105 -9.28 19.64 -15.48
N VAL A 106 -9.15 20.92 -15.19
CA VAL A 106 -10.17 21.71 -14.53
C VAL A 106 -10.79 22.65 -15.55
N ASN A 107 -12.09 22.50 -15.80
CA ASN A 107 -12.82 23.37 -16.71
C ASN A 107 -12.84 24.82 -16.20
N PRO A 108 -12.83 25.82 -17.10
CA PRO A 108 -12.90 27.20 -16.67
C PRO A 108 -14.23 27.49 -15.94
N GLY A 109 -14.16 28.35 -14.96
CA GLY A 109 -15.33 28.83 -14.22
C GLY A 109 -15.45 30.35 -14.30
N LYS A 110 -16.44 30.91 -13.59
CA LYS A 110 -16.68 32.35 -13.59
C LYS A 110 -15.51 33.18 -13.09
N TYR A 111 -14.68 32.62 -12.21
CA TYR A 111 -13.60 33.32 -11.52
C TYR A 111 -12.21 32.71 -11.72
N TRP A 112 -12.10 31.66 -12.56
CA TRP A 112 -10.83 31.00 -12.89
C TRP A 112 -10.78 30.54 -14.33
N SER A 113 -9.59 30.51 -14.88
CA SER A 113 -9.32 29.95 -16.21
C SER A 113 -9.23 28.42 -16.14
N ALA A 114 -9.26 27.76 -17.29
CA ALA A 114 -8.94 26.34 -17.38
C ALA A 114 -7.53 26.07 -16.82
N LEU A 115 -7.40 24.97 -16.07
CA LEU A 115 -6.14 24.53 -15.49
C LEU A 115 -5.85 23.10 -15.95
N ASP A 116 -4.66 22.89 -16.45
CA ASP A 116 -4.17 21.58 -16.87
C ASP A 116 -3.03 21.14 -15.96
N PHE A 117 -3.20 19.96 -15.35
CA PHE A 117 -2.18 19.31 -14.53
C PHE A 117 -1.64 18.10 -15.31
N PRO A 118 -0.37 18.10 -15.69
CA PRO A 118 0.23 16.96 -16.39
C PRO A 118 0.31 15.74 -15.46
N ALA A 119 0.34 14.56 -16.05
CA ALA A 119 0.57 13.36 -15.29
C ALA A 119 1.98 13.35 -14.70
N ILE A 120 2.09 12.80 -13.48
CA ILE A 120 3.38 12.65 -12.79
C ILE A 120 3.61 11.16 -12.56
N ASP A 121 4.64 10.64 -13.21
CA ASP A 121 5.04 9.23 -13.10
C ASP A 121 6.03 9.02 -11.96
N ASN A 122 6.12 7.79 -11.47
CA ASN A 122 7.09 7.35 -10.46
C ASN A 122 6.96 8.07 -9.09
N VAL A 123 5.75 8.31 -8.64
CA VAL A 123 5.47 9.01 -7.36
C VAL A 123 4.50 8.20 -6.50
N PRO A 124 5.01 7.39 -5.56
CA PRO A 124 6.41 7.00 -5.34
C PRO A 124 6.89 5.89 -6.29
N ASN A 125 8.19 5.64 -6.28
CA ASN A 125 8.84 4.49 -6.91
C ASN A 125 9.77 3.82 -5.88
N TRP A 126 9.24 2.86 -5.16
CA TRP A 126 9.93 2.20 -4.05
C TRP A 126 10.37 0.80 -4.41
N LYS A 127 11.57 0.45 -3.94
CA LYS A 127 12.14 -0.90 -4.02
C LYS A 127 12.68 -1.22 -2.64
N ASP A 128 12.09 -2.22 -2.02
CA ASP A 128 12.43 -2.60 -0.66
C ASP A 128 12.76 -4.07 -0.53
N VAL A 129 13.69 -4.34 0.40
CA VAL A 129 14.06 -5.67 0.83
C VAL A 129 13.74 -5.80 2.31
N THR A 130 12.96 -6.80 2.65
CA THR A 130 12.64 -7.13 4.03
C THR A 130 13.13 -8.53 4.38
N VAL A 131 13.76 -8.63 5.55
CA VAL A 131 14.29 -9.89 6.09
C VAL A 131 13.53 -10.22 7.36
N ARG A 132 13.22 -11.48 7.55
CA ARG A 132 12.58 -12.02 8.76
C ARG A 132 13.34 -13.23 9.24
N LEU A 133 13.73 -13.21 10.51
CA LEU A 133 14.46 -14.29 11.16
C LEU A 133 13.72 -14.67 12.44
N GLY A 134 13.71 -15.94 12.75
CA GLY A 134 13.13 -16.46 13.99
C GLY A 134 13.81 -17.74 14.43
N ALA A 135 13.88 -17.93 15.72
CA ALA A 135 14.35 -19.15 16.35
C ALA A 135 13.42 -19.55 17.49
N SER A 136 13.18 -20.83 17.64
CA SER A 136 12.42 -21.38 18.76
C SER A 136 13.14 -22.65 19.26
N LEU A 137 13.49 -22.65 20.53
CA LEU A 137 14.17 -23.76 21.22
C LEU A 137 13.24 -24.34 22.28
N ASP A 138 12.94 -25.64 22.17
CA ASP A 138 12.34 -26.38 23.27
C ASP A 138 13.43 -26.70 24.30
N VAL A 139 13.42 -25.95 25.42
CA VAL A 139 14.52 -25.97 26.41
C VAL A 139 14.73 -27.35 27.00
N PHE A 140 13.66 -28.06 27.33
CA PHE A 140 13.72 -29.36 28.00
C PHE A 140 13.38 -30.54 27.08
N GLY A 141 12.98 -30.30 25.83
CA GLY A 141 12.61 -31.33 24.89
C GLY A 141 11.28 -32.03 25.20
N ASN A 142 10.46 -31.45 26.05
CA ASN A 142 9.18 -32.00 26.47
C ASN A 142 7.95 -31.18 25.97
N GLY A 143 8.18 -30.18 25.14
CA GLY A 143 7.17 -29.32 24.56
C GLY A 143 6.50 -28.32 25.53
N ARG A 144 6.96 -28.28 26.80
CA ARG A 144 6.31 -27.44 27.84
C ARG A 144 6.94 -26.05 27.96
N THR A 145 8.24 -25.91 27.64
CA THR A 145 8.97 -24.64 27.78
C THR A 145 9.73 -24.35 26.51
N ALA A 146 9.37 -23.25 25.83
CA ALA A 146 10.04 -22.82 24.61
C ALA A 146 10.60 -21.40 24.76
N LEU A 147 11.88 -21.24 24.44
CA LEU A 147 12.50 -19.94 24.24
C LEU A 147 12.33 -19.52 22.79
N LYS A 148 11.79 -18.31 22.54
CA LYS A 148 11.54 -17.80 21.19
C LYS A 148 12.23 -16.46 20.99
N TRP A 149 12.83 -16.30 19.82
CA TRP A 149 13.46 -15.06 19.36
C TRP A 149 13.00 -14.76 17.95
N ASN A 150 12.71 -13.47 17.67
CA ASN A 150 12.33 -13.01 16.33
C ASN A 150 12.99 -11.64 16.07
N ALA A 151 13.46 -11.46 14.84
CA ALA A 151 13.93 -10.20 14.32
C ALA A 151 13.45 -10.03 12.88
N GLY A 152 13.07 -8.81 12.50
CA GLY A 152 12.64 -8.55 11.14
C GLY A 152 12.45 -7.08 10.83
N LYS A 153 12.61 -6.76 9.55
CA LYS A 153 12.22 -5.47 8.97
C LYS A 153 10.80 -5.61 8.41
N TYR A 154 9.95 -4.65 8.72
CA TYR A 154 8.59 -4.57 8.19
C TYR A 154 8.43 -3.27 7.41
N LEU A 155 7.67 -3.32 6.32
CA LEU A 155 7.23 -2.14 5.60
C LEU A 155 5.84 -1.77 6.10
N GLU A 156 5.67 -0.50 6.43
CA GLU A 156 4.36 0.05 6.71
C GLU A 156 3.71 0.47 5.39
N ALA A 157 2.48 0.01 5.17
CA ALA A 157 1.70 0.46 4.03
C ALA A 157 1.20 1.89 4.33
N MET A 158 1.77 2.89 3.68
CA MET A 158 1.16 4.22 3.68
C MET A 158 -0.18 4.13 2.94
N GLN A 159 -1.25 4.46 3.63
CA GLN A 159 -2.53 4.74 2.99
C GLN A 159 -2.40 6.12 2.32
N VAL A 160 -2.52 6.14 1.02
CA VAL A 160 -2.61 7.36 0.21
C VAL A 160 -4.08 7.72 0.01
#